data_113419b3b7ca7b2fb6dd7cfaea243e52
#
_entry.id   113419b3b7ca7b2fb6dd7cfaea243e52
#
_cell.length_a   1.000
_cell.length_b   1.000
_cell.length_c   1.000
_cell.angle_alpha   90.00
_cell.angle_beta   90.00
_cell.angle_gamma   90.00
#
_symmetry.space_group_name_H-M   'P 1'
#
loop_
_entity.id
_entity.type
_entity.pdbx_description
1 polymer ?
#
loop_
_entity_poly.entity_id
_entity_poly.type
_entity_poly.pdbx_seq_one_letter_code
_entity_poly.pdbx_strand_id
1 'polypeptide(L)'
;MSYFGGIYADQDLSHRARTVYMYLKDRSDAGNTCWPSVRRIAEDLKLSRRTVQRALTDLERHGFLERTHRRRPNGSLTSNLYRVK
;
A
#
# COMPACT_ATOMS: atom_id res chain seq x y z
N MET A 1 18.62 3.28 -13.41
CA MET A 1 17.51 3.97 -12.71
C MET A 1 17.37 3.41 -11.32
N SER A 2 17.20 4.27 -10.32
CA SER A 2 16.97 3.81 -8.96
C SER A 2 15.65 3.05 -8.87
N TYR A 3 15.62 2.01 -8.05
CA TYR A 3 14.41 1.23 -7.79
C TYR A 3 13.25 2.09 -7.29
N PHE A 4 13.55 3.12 -6.50
CA PHE A 4 12.55 4.03 -5.96
C PHE A 4 12.49 5.37 -6.73
N GLY A 5 13.14 5.46 -7.89
CA GLY A 5 13.24 6.73 -8.62
C GLY A 5 11.92 7.38 -8.93
N GLY A 6 10.92 6.59 -9.37
CA GLY A 6 9.61 7.12 -9.72
C GLY A 6 8.86 7.67 -8.53
N ILE A 7 8.89 6.96 -7.39
CA ILE A 7 8.15 7.39 -6.21
C ILE A 7 8.77 8.64 -5.56
N TYR A 8 10.08 8.77 -5.61
CA TYR A 8 10.75 9.96 -5.07
C TYR A 8 10.61 11.16 -6.01
N ALA A 9 10.45 10.92 -7.30
CA ALA A 9 10.29 11.99 -8.26
C ALA A 9 8.88 12.59 -8.28
N ASP A 10 7.89 11.89 -7.75
CA ASP A 10 6.52 12.35 -7.73
C ASP A 10 6.32 13.32 -6.56
N GLN A 11 6.29 14.62 -6.89
CA GLN A 11 6.18 15.67 -5.89
C GLN A 11 4.78 15.80 -5.28
N ASP A 12 3.77 15.26 -5.95
CA ASP A 12 2.41 15.27 -5.45
C ASP A 12 2.15 14.19 -4.40
N LEU A 13 3.08 13.24 -4.29
CA LEU A 13 2.93 12.11 -3.37
C LEU A 13 3.44 12.52 -1.99
N SER A 14 2.61 12.34 -0.97
CA SER A 14 2.97 12.68 0.40
C SER A 14 4.07 11.78 0.95
N HIS A 15 4.77 12.25 1.98
CA HIS A 15 5.77 11.44 2.68
C HIS A 15 5.15 10.19 3.28
N ARG A 16 3.92 10.29 3.80
CA ARG A 16 3.21 9.15 4.37
C ARG A 16 2.90 8.10 3.31
N ALA A 17 2.52 8.53 2.11
CA ALA A 17 2.30 7.61 1.01
C ALA A 17 3.58 6.89 0.61
N ARG A 18 4.70 7.60 0.54
CA ARG A 18 6.01 7.00 0.27
C ARG A 18 6.39 5.98 1.34
N THR A 19 6.15 6.31 2.59
CA THR A 19 6.43 5.40 3.71
C THR A 19 5.61 4.13 3.60
N VAL A 20 4.33 4.25 3.30
CA VAL A 20 3.45 3.08 3.11
C VAL A 20 3.92 2.25 1.91
N TYR A 21 4.29 2.90 0.81
CA TYR A 21 4.82 2.20 -0.37
C TYR A 21 6.04 1.36 -0.02
N MET A 22 7.00 1.95 0.68
CA MET A 22 8.22 1.26 1.07
C MET A 22 7.94 0.10 2.01
N TYR A 23 7.01 0.29 2.94
CA TYR A 23 6.58 -0.78 3.84
C TYR A 23 5.99 -1.96 3.06
N LEU A 24 5.06 -1.67 2.14
CA LEU A 24 4.43 -2.70 1.34
C LEU A 24 5.45 -3.42 0.44
N LYS A 25 6.38 -2.67 -0.11
CA LYS A 25 7.42 -3.24 -0.95
C LYS A 25 8.32 -4.19 -0.17
N ASP A 26 8.68 -3.80 1.05
CA ASP A 26 9.49 -4.62 1.95
C ASP A 26 8.76 -5.91 2.35
N ARG A 27 7.44 -5.84 2.48
CA ARG A 27 6.60 -6.99 2.85
C ARG A 27 6.19 -7.87 1.68
N SER A 28 6.42 -7.40 0.47
CA SER A 28 6.03 -8.12 -0.74
C SER A 28 6.94 -9.32 -0.99
N ASP A 29 6.36 -10.36 -1.57
CA ASP A 29 7.10 -11.54 -2.00
C ASP A 29 7.72 -11.31 -3.39
N ALA A 30 8.23 -12.38 -4.01
CA ALA A 30 8.85 -12.31 -5.33
C ALA A 30 7.89 -11.83 -6.41
N GLY A 31 6.58 -11.97 -6.21
CA GLY A 31 5.56 -11.47 -7.13
C GLY A 31 5.13 -10.03 -6.88
N ASN A 32 5.80 -9.33 -5.96
CA ASN A 32 5.46 -7.96 -5.58
C ASN A 32 4.06 -7.83 -4.98
N THR A 33 3.58 -8.88 -4.33
CA THR A 33 2.26 -8.89 -3.71
C THR A 33 2.37 -9.08 -2.20
N CYS A 34 1.46 -8.46 -1.47
CA CYS A 34 1.33 -8.62 -0.03
C CYS A 34 -0.12 -8.34 0.36
N TRP A 35 -0.52 -8.76 1.56
CA TRP A 35 -1.89 -8.53 2.00
C TRP A 35 -2.01 -8.25 3.51
N PRO A 36 -1.24 -7.30 4.02
CA PRO A 36 -1.44 -6.86 5.39
C PRO A 36 -2.74 -6.08 5.52
N SER A 37 -3.38 -6.13 6.68
CA SER A 37 -4.57 -5.31 6.92
C SER A 37 -4.16 -3.85 7.11
N VAL A 38 -5.10 -2.93 6.90
CA VAL A 38 -4.88 -1.50 7.18
C VAL A 38 -4.47 -1.31 8.63
N ARG A 39 -5.11 -2.04 9.54
CA ARG A 39 -4.78 -2.01 10.96
C ARG A 39 -3.32 -2.38 11.21
N ARG A 40 -2.84 -3.43 10.56
CA ARG A 40 -1.45 -3.89 10.71
C ARG A 40 -0.46 -2.85 10.20
N ILE A 41 -0.73 -2.28 9.04
CA ILE A 41 0.10 -1.22 8.48
C ILE A 41 0.16 -0.03 9.43
N ALA A 42 -1.00 0.38 9.95
CA ALA A 42 -1.09 1.51 10.86
C ALA A 42 -0.30 1.26 12.15
N GLU A 43 -0.41 0.07 12.71
CA GLU A 43 0.33 -0.29 13.93
C GLU A 43 1.85 -0.30 13.69
N ASP A 44 2.28 -0.92 12.59
CA ASP A 44 3.71 -1.05 12.30
C ASP A 44 4.36 0.30 11.97
N LEU A 45 3.64 1.18 11.30
CA LEU A 45 4.15 2.50 10.93
C LEU A 45 3.78 3.60 11.92
N LYS A 46 3.01 3.27 12.95
CA LYS A 46 2.54 4.22 13.98
C LYS A 46 1.76 5.38 13.35
N LEU A 47 0.92 5.03 12.40
CA LEU A 47 0.02 5.98 11.72
C LEU A 47 -1.43 5.63 12.06
N SER A 48 -2.34 6.60 11.89
CA SER A 48 -3.76 6.31 12.01
C SER A 48 -4.23 5.49 10.80
N ARG A 49 -5.32 4.73 10.98
CA ARG A 49 -5.92 3.98 9.88
C ARG A 49 -6.33 4.90 8.74
N ARG A 50 -6.86 6.08 9.08
CA ARG A 50 -7.26 7.07 8.10
C ARG A 50 -6.07 7.52 7.24
N THR A 51 -4.95 7.79 7.88
CA THR A 51 -3.72 8.17 7.17
C THR A 51 -3.27 7.07 6.23
N VAL A 52 -3.30 5.81 6.70
CA VAL A 52 -2.94 4.66 5.86
C VAL A 52 -3.88 4.53 4.67
N GLN A 53 -5.17 4.67 4.89
CA GLN A 53 -6.15 4.57 3.80
C GLN A 53 -5.95 5.67 2.75
N ARG A 54 -5.67 6.89 3.19
CA ARG A 54 -5.34 7.99 2.28
C ARG A 54 -4.07 7.72 1.49
N ALA A 55 -3.05 7.22 2.17
CA ALA A 55 -1.80 6.87 1.52
C ALA A 55 -1.99 5.79 0.46
N LEU A 56 -2.76 4.76 0.77
CA LEU A 56 -3.07 3.69 -0.20
C LEU A 56 -3.83 4.23 -1.41
N THR A 57 -4.80 5.10 -1.18
CA THR A 57 -5.56 5.74 -2.26
C THR A 57 -4.64 6.58 -3.14
N ASP A 58 -3.76 7.37 -2.54
CA ASP A 58 -2.81 8.20 -3.28
C ASP A 58 -1.89 7.33 -4.14
N LEU A 59 -1.38 6.23 -3.58
CA LEU A 59 -0.51 5.31 -4.32
C LEU A 59 -1.23 4.69 -5.51
N GLU A 60 -2.51 4.32 -5.34
CA GLU A 60 -3.31 3.79 -6.44
C GLU A 60 -3.51 4.83 -7.54
N ARG A 61 -3.84 6.06 -7.15
CA ARG A 61 -4.09 7.16 -8.10
C ARG A 61 -2.83 7.52 -8.89
N HIS A 62 -1.66 7.39 -8.29
CA HIS A 62 -0.38 7.68 -8.94
C HIS A 62 0.22 6.47 -9.65
N GLY A 63 -0.46 5.34 -9.65
CA GLY A 63 -0.04 4.16 -10.38
C GLY A 63 1.06 3.34 -9.73
N PHE A 64 1.33 3.53 -8.46
CA PHE A 64 2.36 2.77 -7.73
C PHE A 64 1.81 1.52 -7.06
N LEU A 65 0.51 1.38 -6.97
CA LEU A 65 -0.14 0.31 -6.23
C LEU A 65 -1.40 -0.15 -6.94
N GLU A 66 -1.62 -1.45 -6.99
CA GLU A 66 -2.90 -2.05 -7.35
C GLU A 66 -3.48 -2.72 -6.12
N ARG A 67 -4.74 -2.47 -5.83
CA ARG A 67 -5.42 -3.03 -4.68
C ARG A 67 -6.60 -3.85 -5.14
N THR A 68 -6.67 -5.12 -4.73
CA THR A 68 -7.77 -6.02 -5.04
C THR A 68 -8.51 -6.34 -3.75
N HIS A 69 -9.79 -6.07 -3.73
CA HIS A 69 -10.65 -6.43 -2.60
C HIS A 69 -11.00 -7.91 -2.69
N ARG A 70 -10.83 -8.61 -1.57
CA ARG A 70 -11.15 -10.03 -1.49
C ARG A 70 -12.37 -10.22 -0.61
N ARG A 71 -13.31 -11.04 -1.06
CA ARG A 71 -14.51 -11.38 -0.30
C ARG A 71 -14.59 -12.87 -0.10
N ARG A 72 -15.09 -13.26 1.07
CA ARG A 72 -15.42 -14.64 1.33
C ARG A 72 -16.80 -14.96 0.75
N PRO A 73 -17.12 -16.26 0.49
CA PRO A 73 -18.43 -16.64 -0.02
C PRO A 73 -19.62 -16.18 0.82
N ASN A 74 -19.40 -16.00 2.15
CA ASN A 74 -20.44 -15.52 3.05
C ASN A 74 -20.59 -14.00 3.06
N GLY A 75 -19.92 -13.29 2.17
CA GLY A 75 -20.00 -11.84 2.07
C GLY A 75 -19.05 -11.07 2.96
N SER A 76 -18.31 -11.73 3.84
CA SER A 76 -17.33 -11.05 4.69
C SER A 76 -16.11 -10.62 3.89
N LEU A 77 -15.59 -9.41 4.22
CA LEU A 77 -14.36 -8.94 3.61
C LEU A 77 -13.16 -9.57 4.28
N THR A 78 -12.19 -9.98 3.47
CA THR A 78 -10.86 -10.36 3.95
C THR A 78 -9.89 -9.20 3.74
N SER A 79 -8.63 -9.37 4.15
CA SER A 79 -7.61 -8.37 3.87
C SER A 79 -7.45 -8.16 2.37
N ASN A 80 -7.22 -6.91 1.97
CA ASN A 80 -6.98 -6.59 0.57
C ASN A 80 -5.67 -7.18 0.10
N LEU A 81 -5.63 -7.59 -1.15
CA LEU A 81 -4.39 -7.94 -1.81
C LEU A 81 -3.79 -6.68 -2.42
N TYR A 82 -2.54 -6.40 -2.11
CA TYR A 82 -1.82 -5.25 -2.64
C TYR A 82 -0.74 -5.74 -3.59
N ARG A 83 -0.74 -5.19 -4.78
CA ARG A 83 0.32 -5.43 -5.75
C ARG A 83 1.11 -4.15 -5.92
N VAL A 84 2.38 -4.20 -5.54
CA VAL A 84 3.27 -3.04 -5.59
C VAL A 84 3.91 -2.98 -6.97
N LYS A 85 3.80 -1.83 -7.60
CA LYS A 85 4.34 -1.64 -8.96
C LYS A 85 5.69 -0.95 -8.96
#